data_148623330dd75088e63c1e1adadb0125
#
_entry.id   148623330dd75088e63c1e1adadb0125
#
_cell.length_a   1.000
_cell.length_b   1.000
_cell.length_c   1.000
_cell.angle_alpha   90.00
_cell.angle_beta   90.00
_cell.angle_gamma   90.00
#
_symmetry.space_group_name_H-M   'P 1'
#
loop_
_entity.id
_entity.type
_entity.pdbx_description
1 polymer ?
#
loop_
_entity_poly.entity_id
_entity_poly.type
_entity_poly.pdbx_seq_one_letter_code
_entity_poly.pdbx_strand_id
1 'polypeptide(L)'
;TSTIIVEIENDVNNQLVVQDIKNAIDRINSFPDDMESPSISLMEDLNPAISFAINGDVSLSQLKKTAEEIEDDLKAMKGISKVRISGYPSEEIEISVRENDIKKFELSFQEINNAINSENIDITGGTIRSKDENFKIRSNNKKYTANEISEIVIKKVNERIIKIKDIATVQRIWQDIPNRKFYNNIPGVVINVFNTNSED
;
A
#
# COMPACT_ATOMS: atom_id res chain seq x y z
N THR A 1 7.98 -13.77 -9.17
CA THR A 1 8.48 -12.43 -9.61
C THR A 1 9.85 -12.62 -10.24
N SER A 2 10.08 -12.07 -11.42
CA SER A 2 11.37 -12.05 -12.10
C SER A 2 11.87 -10.60 -12.17
N THR A 3 13.16 -10.39 -12.02
CA THR A 3 13.79 -9.07 -12.11
C THR A 3 14.91 -9.13 -13.16
N ILE A 4 14.92 -8.16 -14.06
CA ILE A 4 15.99 -7.97 -15.05
C ILE A 4 16.65 -6.64 -14.74
N ILE A 5 17.97 -6.65 -14.58
CA ILE A 5 18.79 -5.45 -14.37
C ILE A 5 19.54 -5.21 -15.65
N VAL A 6 19.46 -3.98 -16.17
CA VAL A 6 20.17 -3.52 -17.36
C VAL A 6 21.14 -2.43 -16.93
N GLU A 7 22.43 -2.65 -17.16
CA GLU A 7 23.46 -1.62 -16.98
C GLU A 7 23.47 -0.69 -18.18
N ILE A 8 23.54 0.61 -17.92
CA ILE A 8 23.60 1.67 -18.92
C ILE A 8 25.04 2.22 -18.95
N GLU A 9 25.59 2.41 -20.14
CA GLU A 9 26.92 3.02 -20.29
C GLU A 9 26.89 4.49 -19.82
N ASN A 10 28.04 4.97 -19.36
CA ASN A 10 28.23 6.38 -18.99
C ASN A 10 27.97 7.29 -20.19
N ASP A 11 27.55 8.52 -19.93
CA ASP A 11 27.28 9.58 -20.91
C ASP A 11 26.02 9.41 -21.77
N VAL A 12 25.07 8.54 -21.37
CA VAL A 12 23.76 8.41 -22.02
C VAL A 12 22.68 9.10 -21.19
N ASN A 13 21.67 9.63 -21.86
CA ASN A 13 20.52 10.18 -21.16
C ASN A 13 19.64 9.05 -20.59
N ASN A 14 19.76 8.83 -19.28
CA ASN A 14 19.08 7.75 -18.57
C ASN A 14 17.56 7.76 -18.78
N GLN A 15 16.93 8.94 -18.88
CA GLN A 15 15.49 9.05 -19.07
C GLN A 15 15.06 8.56 -20.46
N LEU A 16 15.88 8.85 -21.49
CA LEU A 16 15.61 8.36 -22.84
C LEU A 16 15.76 6.83 -22.90
N VAL A 17 16.79 6.27 -22.27
CA VAL A 17 17.00 4.82 -22.25
C VAL A 17 15.82 4.12 -21.53
N VAL A 18 15.38 4.64 -20.38
CA VAL A 18 14.21 4.11 -19.69
C VAL A 18 12.97 4.14 -20.56
N GLN A 19 12.75 5.24 -21.30
CA GLN A 19 11.62 5.36 -22.22
C GLN A 19 11.73 4.37 -23.39
N ASP A 20 12.91 4.17 -23.94
CA ASP A 20 13.14 3.24 -25.04
C ASP A 20 12.93 1.79 -24.58
N ILE A 21 13.41 1.42 -23.40
CA ILE A 21 13.17 0.10 -22.81
C ILE A 21 11.67 -0.10 -22.59
N LYS A 22 10.97 0.90 -22.06
CA LYS A 22 9.53 0.83 -21.84
C LYS A 22 8.80 0.63 -23.19
N ASN A 23 9.12 1.42 -24.19
CA ASN A 23 8.53 1.28 -25.52
C ASN A 23 8.82 -0.09 -26.16
N ALA A 24 10.00 -0.67 -25.91
CA ALA A 24 10.36 -1.98 -26.42
C ALA A 24 9.55 -3.10 -25.71
N ILE A 25 9.37 -3.01 -24.39
CA ILE A 25 8.59 -3.96 -23.60
C ILE A 25 7.09 -3.86 -23.94
N ASP A 26 6.56 -2.66 -24.11
CA ASP A 26 5.15 -2.43 -24.47
C ASP A 26 4.78 -3.00 -25.86
N ARG A 27 5.78 -3.27 -26.72
CA ARG A 27 5.59 -3.94 -28.01
C ARG A 27 5.54 -5.46 -27.94
N ILE A 28 5.83 -6.05 -26.77
CA ILE A 28 5.81 -7.50 -26.60
C ILE A 28 4.36 -7.93 -26.36
N ASN A 29 3.74 -8.55 -27.37
CA ASN A 29 2.35 -9.01 -27.30
C ASN A 29 2.20 -10.46 -26.81
N SER A 30 3.29 -11.08 -26.36
CA SER A 30 3.34 -12.51 -25.97
C SER A 30 3.37 -12.75 -24.46
N PHE A 31 3.08 -11.72 -23.66
CA PHE A 31 2.93 -11.92 -22.22
C PHE A 31 1.62 -12.68 -21.91
N PRO A 32 1.62 -13.58 -20.93
CA PRO A 32 0.39 -14.22 -20.46
C PRO A 32 -0.65 -13.21 -20.00
N ASP A 33 -1.93 -13.46 -20.27
CA ASP A 33 -3.03 -12.55 -19.95
C ASP A 33 -3.21 -12.31 -18.44
N ASP A 34 -2.75 -13.25 -17.60
CA ASP A 34 -2.78 -13.20 -16.14
C ASP A 34 -1.52 -12.61 -15.51
N MET A 35 -0.56 -12.15 -16.32
CA MET A 35 0.67 -11.54 -15.83
C MET A 35 0.45 -10.05 -15.50
N GLU A 36 0.93 -9.63 -14.32
CA GLU A 36 1.03 -8.20 -14.00
C GLU A 36 1.96 -7.50 -14.99
N SER A 37 1.58 -6.30 -15.40
CA SER A 37 2.39 -5.49 -16.32
C SER A 37 3.80 -5.26 -15.76
N PRO A 38 4.86 -5.41 -16.57
CA PRO A 38 6.23 -5.16 -16.13
C PRO A 38 6.40 -3.72 -15.64
N SER A 39 7.04 -3.57 -14.49
CA SER A 39 7.41 -2.27 -13.93
C SER A 39 8.86 -1.95 -14.30
N ILE A 40 9.08 -0.81 -14.96
CA ILE A 40 10.41 -0.36 -15.39
C ILE A 40 10.75 0.90 -14.62
N SER A 41 11.90 0.90 -13.96
CA SER A 41 12.38 2.03 -13.18
C SER A 41 13.89 2.18 -13.28
N LEU A 42 14.36 3.42 -13.25
CA LEU A 42 15.78 3.71 -13.11
C LEU A 42 16.23 3.34 -11.69
N MET A 43 17.32 2.62 -11.58
CA MET A 43 18.04 2.46 -10.32
C MET A 43 19.03 3.61 -10.19
N GLU A 44 18.77 4.49 -9.25
CA GLU A 44 19.68 5.59 -8.93
C GLU A 44 20.66 5.14 -7.83
N ASP A 45 21.94 5.46 -7.99
CA ASP A 45 22.92 5.31 -6.93
C ASP A 45 22.66 6.34 -5.84
N LEU A 46 22.06 5.87 -4.77
CA LEU A 46 21.69 6.70 -3.62
C LEU A 46 22.77 6.57 -2.54
N ASN A 47 23.41 7.68 -2.21
CA ASN A 47 24.34 7.77 -1.10
C ASN A 47 23.59 8.12 0.19
N PRO A 48 23.77 7.37 1.28
CA PRO A 48 23.18 7.73 2.56
C PRO A 48 23.87 9.00 3.10
N ALA A 49 23.10 10.08 3.24
CA ALA A 49 23.58 11.35 3.77
C ALA A 49 23.45 11.39 5.29
N ILE A 50 22.25 11.13 5.81
CA ILE A 50 21.98 11.12 7.24
C ILE A 50 20.86 10.13 7.59
N SER A 51 20.94 9.54 8.77
CA SER A 51 19.89 8.72 9.34
C SER A 51 19.63 9.16 10.77
N PHE A 52 18.36 9.40 11.10
CA PHE A 52 17.97 9.76 12.46
C PHE A 52 16.63 9.10 12.81
N ALA A 53 16.35 9.03 14.09
CA ALA A 53 15.11 8.47 14.59
C ALA A 53 14.30 9.53 15.35
N ILE A 54 13.00 9.49 15.18
CA ILE A 54 12.05 10.17 16.05
C ILE A 54 11.34 9.12 16.90
N ASN A 55 11.21 9.39 18.17
CA ASN A 55 10.53 8.51 19.10
C ASN A 55 9.79 9.33 20.17
N GLY A 56 8.78 8.75 20.78
CA GLY A 56 7.99 9.42 21.80
C GLY A 56 6.89 8.52 22.35
N ASP A 57 6.39 8.90 23.51
CA ASP A 57 5.23 8.23 24.14
C ASP A 57 3.93 8.73 23.51
N VAL A 58 3.80 8.45 22.20
CA VAL A 58 2.65 8.82 21.37
C VAL A 58 2.22 7.63 20.52
N SER A 59 1.04 7.72 19.90
CA SER A 59 0.58 6.65 19.03
C SER A 59 1.46 6.52 17.78
N LEU A 60 1.53 5.31 17.24
CA LEU A 60 2.27 5.04 16.00
C LEU A 60 1.77 5.89 14.82
N SER A 61 0.46 6.19 14.79
CA SER A 61 -0.14 7.08 13.78
C SER A 61 0.35 8.52 13.90
N GLN A 62 0.58 9.00 15.12
CA GLN A 62 1.17 10.33 15.34
C GLN A 62 2.63 10.36 14.93
N LEU A 63 3.42 9.33 15.29
CA LEU A 63 4.82 9.21 14.84
C LEU A 63 4.92 9.17 13.32
N LYS A 64 4.04 8.40 12.66
CA LYS A 64 3.97 8.34 11.20
C LYS A 64 3.68 9.72 10.60
N LYS A 65 2.64 10.40 11.10
CA LYS A 65 2.27 11.73 10.60
C LYS A 65 3.41 12.73 10.75
N THR A 66 4.06 12.78 11.91
CA THR A 66 5.22 13.66 12.13
C THR A 66 6.39 13.29 11.21
N ALA A 67 6.62 11.99 10.97
CA ALA A 67 7.68 11.56 10.05
C ALA A 67 7.37 11.94 8.59
N GLU A 68 6.11 11.87 8.17
CA GLU A 68 5.66 12.31 6.83
C GLU A 68 5.80 13.84 6.67
N GLU A 69 5.46 14.63 7.69
CA GLU A 69 5.68 16.08 7.70
C GLU A 69 7.18 16.43 7.57
N ILE A 70 8.03 15.74 8.32
CA ILE A 70 9.49 15.90 8.21
C ILE A 70 10.01 15.45 6.82
N GLU A 71 9.46 14.38 6.26
CA GLU A 71 9.81 13.92 4.91
C GLU A 71 9.52 15.00 3.86
N ASP A 72 8.35 15.63 3.94
CA ASP A 72 7.96 16.70 3.03
C ASP A 72 8.87 17.93 3.16
N ASP A 73 9.20 18.34 4.39
CA ASP A 73 10.12 19.44 4.65
C ASP A 73 11.53 19.13 4.10
N LEU A 74 12.03 17.90 4.30
CA LEU A 74 13.33 17.48 3.80
C LEU A 74 13.36 17.44 2.27
N LYS A 75 12.32 16.92 1.62
CA LYS A 75 12.21 16.87 0.16
C LYS A 75 12.14 18.27 -0.48
N ALA A 76 11.72 19.28 0.26
CA ALA A 76 11.73 20.67 -0.20
C ALA A 76 13.13 21.30 -0.19
N MET A 77 14.11 20.68 0.48
CA MET A 77 15.49 21.16 0.54
C MET A 77 16.26 20.76 -0.71
N LYS A 78 17.20 21.62 -1.15
CA LYS A 78 18.12 21.29 -2.23
C LYS A 78 19.16 20.24 -1.75
N GLY A 79 19.55 19.33 -2.63
CA GLY A 79 20.55 18.31 -2.33
C GLY A 79 20.00 17.08 -1.62
N ILE A 80 18.67 16.93 -1.55
CA ILE A 80 18.00 15.73 -1.03
C ILE A 80 17.23 15.06 -2.15
N SER A 81 17.74 13.92 -2.63
CA SER A 81 17.10 13.16 -3.70
C SER A 81 16.00 12.25 -3.20
N LYS A 82 16.21 11.64 -2.02
CA LYS A 82 15.27 10.66 -1.50
C LYS A 82 15.25 10.62 0.01
N VAL A 83 14.04 10.51 0.55
CA VAL A 83 13.80 10.24 1.97
C VAL A 83 13.06 8.91 2.09
N ARG A 84 13.50 8.04 2.99
CA ARG A 84 12.83 6.78 3.31
C ARG A 84 12.50 6.72 4.79
N ILE A 85 11.24 6.49 5.07
CA ILE A 85 10.75 6.29 6.43
C ILE A 85 10.60 4.78 6.68
N SER A 86 11.00 4.33 7.87
CA SER A 86 10.83 2.95 8.31
C SER A 86 10.60 2.88 9.83
N GLY A 87 9.99 1.76 10.29
CA GLY A 87 9.74 1.55 11.72
C GLY A 87 8.26 1.42 12.07
N TYR A 88 7.40 1.46 11.07
CA TYR A 88 5.98 1.12 11.20
C TYR A 88 5.54 0.17 10.08
N PRO A 89 4.56 -0.71 10.33
CA PRO A 89 3.94 -1.54 9.32
C PRO A 89 3.14 -0.71 8.31
N SER A 90 2.79 -1.29 7.18
CA SER A 90 1.82 -0.68 6.28
C SER A 90 0.44 -0.62 6.92
N GLU A 91 -0.35 0.39 6.55
CA GLU A 91 -1.75 0.45 6.93
C GLU A 91 -2.58 -0.38 5.96
N GLU A 92 -3.56 -1.08 6.50
CA GLU A 92 -4.55 -1.87 5.77
C GLU A 92 -5.96 -1.45 6.16
N ILE A 93 -6.92 -1.68 5.26
CA ILE A 93 -8.33 -1.59 5.62
C ILE A 93 -8.83 -3.02 5.85
N GLU A 94 -9.25 -3.26 7.08
CA GLU A 94 -9.88 -4.52 7.47
C GLU A 94 -11.40 -4.40 7.33
N ILE A 95 -12.02 -5.36 6.62
CA ILE A 95 -13.46 -5.52 6.49
C ILE A 95 -13.83 -6.80 7.23
N SER A 96 -14.32 -6.65 8.45
CA SER A 96 -14.72 -7.77 9.31
C SER A 96 -16.22 -8.05 9.12
N VAL A 97 -16.55 -9.07 8.34
CA VAL A 97 -17.93 -9.41 7.98
C VAL A 97 -18.58 -10.27 9.07
N ARG A 98 -19.82 -9.95 9.41
CA ARG A 98 -20.61 -10.67 10.40
C ARG A 98 -21.40 -11.79 9.74
N GLU A 99 -21.16 -13.03 10.14
CA GLU A 99 -21.81 -14.23 9.58
C GLU A 99 -23.34 -14.17 9.65
N ASN A 100 -23.89 -13.69 10.77
CA ASN A 100 -25.34 -13.57 10.94
C ASN A 100 -25.98 -12.63 9.91
N ASP A 101 -25.29 -11.57 9.50
CA ASP A 101 -25.78 -10.63 8.50
C ASP A 101 -25.66 -11.20 7.09
N ILE A 102 -24.59 -11.97 6.79
CA ILE A 102 -24.48 -12.72 5.54
C ILE A 102 -25.70 -13.65 5.37
N LYS A 103 -25.99 -14.45 6.39
CA LYS A 103 -27.13 -15.38 6.37
C LYS A 103 -28.47 -14.64 6.26
N LYS A 104 -28.63 -13.55 7.02
CA LYS A 104 -29.86 -12.74 7.04
C LYS A 104 -30.19 -12.12 5.69
N PHE A 105 -29.18 -11.67 4.95
CA PHE A 105 -29.35 -11.02 3.65
C PHE A 105 -29.12 -11.97 2.48
N GLU A 106 -28.92 -13.26 2.75
CA GLU A 106 -28.68 -14.31 1.74
C GLU A 106 -27.54 -13.91 0.77
N LEU A 107 -26.45 -13.39 1.35
CA LEU A 107 -25.28 -12.97 0.58
C LEU A 107 -24.24 -14.09 0.52
N SER A 108 -23.54 -14.15 -0.60
CA SER A 108 -22.33 -14.94 -0.73
C SER A 108 -21.10 -14.07 -0.53
N PHE A 109 -20.00 -14.70 -0.12
CA PHE A 109 -18.70 -14.03 -0.03
C PHE A 109 -18.25 -13.47 -1.38
N GLN A 110 -18.58 -14.18 -2.46
CA GLN A 110 -18.27 -13.77 -3.83
C GLN A 110 -19.00 -12.47 -4.24
N GLU A 111 -20.27 -12.30 -3.83
CA GLU A 111 -21.01 -11.05 -4.10
C GLU A 111 -20.36 -9.87 -3.40
N ILE A 112 -19.90 -10.05 -2.15
CA ILE A 112 -19.18 -9.01 -1.40
C ILE A 112 -17.87 -8.66 -2.10
N ASN A 113 -17.07 -9.67 -2.46
CA ASN A 113 -15.80 -9.49 -3.16
C ASN A 113 -15.99 -8.79 -4.52
N ASN A 114 -16.97 -9.20 -5.29
CA ASN A 114 -17.28 -8.59 -6.58
C ASN A 114 -17.72 -7.13 -6.43
N ALA A 115 -18.52 -6.81 -5.41
CA ALA A 115 -18.95 -5.44 -5.13
C ALA A 115 -17.76 -4.52 -4.82
N ILE A 116 -16.80 -5.01 -4.02
CA ILE A 116 -15.61 -4.24 -3.68
C ILE A 116 -14.70 -4.09 -4.92
N ASN A 117 -14.50 -5.17 -5.70
CA ASN A 117 -13.68 -5.13 -6.91
C ASN A 117 -14.27 -4.24 -8.01
N SER A 118 -15.61 -4.13 -8.10
CA SER A 118 -16.28 -3.26 -9.07
C SER A 118 -15.95 -1.77 -8.88
N GLU A 119 -15.55 -1.38 -7.69
CA GLU A 119 -15.06 -0.03 -7.37
C GLU A 119 -13.55 0.16 -7.64
N ASN A 120 -12.92 -0.76 -8.40
CA ASN A 120 -11.48 -0.78 -8.68
C ASN A 120 -10.59 -0.79 -7.42
N ILE A 121 -11.07 -1.43 -6.36
CA ILE A 121 -10.33 -1.62 -5.13
C ILE A 121 -9.60 -2.96 -5.21
N ASP A 122 -8.28 -2.90 -5.28
CA ASP A 122 -7.44 -4.10 -5.33
C ASP A 122 -7.44 -4.81 -3.97
N ILE A 123 -7.91 -6.04 -3.95
CA ILE A 123 -8.04 -6.83 -2.71
C ILE A 123 -7.02 -7.96 -2.74
N THR A 124 -6.05 -7.90 -1.86
CA THR A 124 -5.12 -9.01 -1.62
C THR A 124 -5.69 -9.94 -0.54
N GLY A 125 -6.16 -11.11 -0.99
CA GLY A 125 -6.38 -12.32 -0.23
C GLY A 125 -7.17 -12.25 1.09
N GLY A 126 -8.36 -12.84 1.09
CA GLY A 126 -9.09 -13.11 2.34
C GLY A 126 -8.58 -14.39 3.02
N THR A 127 -8.41 -14.37 4.34
CA THR A 127 -8.12 -15.58 5.12
C THR A 127 -9.42 -16.10 5.73
N ILE A 128 -9.84 -17.29 5.33
CA ILE A 128 -10.96 -18.00 5.95
C ILE A 128 -10.41 -18.78 7.14
N ARG A 129 -10.80 -18.45 8.36
CA ARG A 129 -10.52 -19.26 9.54
C ARG A 129 -11.86 -19.74 10.11
N SER A 130 -12.04 -21.07 10.08
CA SER A 130 -13.24 -21.76 10.58
C SER A 130 -13.09 -22.09 12.06
N LYS A 131 -13.91 -21.48 12.88
CA LYS A 131 -14.55 -21.83 14.15
C LYS A 131 -14.97 -20.53 14.82
N ASP A 132 -16.28 -20.21 14.82
CA ASP A 132 -16.86 -18.94 15.30
C ASP A 132 -16.38 -17.69 14.52
N GLU A 133 -16.79 -17.60 13.27
CA GLU A 133 -16.02 -16.99 12.19
C GLU A 133 -16.34 -15.52 11.95
N ASN A 134 -15.29 -14.69 12.07
CA ASN A 134 -15.23 -13.39 11.42
C ASN A 134 -14.39 -13.54 10.14
N PHE A 135 -14.98 -13.33 8.97
CA PHE A 135 -14.24 -13.24 7.71
C PHE A 135 -13.58 -11.87 7.63
N LYS A 136 -12.28 -11.85 7.32
CA LYS A 136 -11.51 -10.62 7.17
C LYS A 136 -11.04 -10.48 5.74
N ILE A 137 -11.40 -9.38 5.11
CA ILE A 137 -10.88 -8.95 3.80
C ILE A 137 -9.93 -7.80 4.04
N ARG A 138 -8.76 -7.81 3.40
CA ARG A 138 -7.75 -6.76 3.54
C ARG A 138 -7.48 -6.12 2.18
N SER A 139 -7.45 -4.80 2.14
CA SER A 139 -7.08 -4.03 0.96
C SER A 139 -5.87 -3.15 1.28
N ASN A 140 -4.87 -3.20 0.40
CA ASN A 140 -3.65 -2.38 0.48
C ASN A 140 -3.79 -1.03 -0.25
N ASN A 141 -4.99 -0.69 -0.71
CA ASN A 141 -5.18 0.51 -1.52
C ASN A 141 -5.22 1.78 -0.65
N LYS A 142 -4.22 2.64 -0.81
CA LYS A 142 -4.09 3.91 -0.09
C LYS A 142 -5.11 4.99 -0.51
N LYS A 143 -5.85 4.76 -1.60
CA LYS A 143 -6.76 5.77 -2.17
C LYS A 143 -8.13 5.82 -1.49
N TYR A 144 -8.52 4.77 -0.75
CA TYR A 144 -9.83 4.68 -0.14
C TYR A 144 -9.75 4.79 1.38
N THR A 145 -10.73 5.48 1.94
CA THR A 145 -10.93 5.52 3.39
C THR A 145 -11.83 4.37 3.83
N ALA A 146 -11.74 3.98 5.10
CA ALA A 146 -12.65 2.98 5.67
C ALA A 146 -14.13 3.39 5.51
N ASN A 147 -14.41 4.69 5.55
CA ASN A 147 -15.77 5.23 5.36
C ASN A 147 -16.26 5.04 3.92
N GLU A 148 -15.44 5.35 2.91
CA GLU A 148 -15.81 5.15 1.50
C GLU A 148 -16.10 3.68 1.21
N ILE A 149 -15.25 2.77 1.70
CA ILE A 149 -15.49 1.33 1.54
C ILE A 149 -16.76 0.89 2.26
N SER A 150 -17.06 1.44 3.42
CA SER A 150 -18.29 1.11 4.16
C SER A 150 -19.58 1.46 3.42
N GLU A 151 -19.53 2.44 2.54
CA GLU A 151 -20.67 2.92 1.75
C GLU A 151 -20.88 2.15 0.41
N ILE A 152 -19.97 1.25 0.05
CA ILE A 152 -20.10 0.43 -1.17
C ILE A 152 -21.38 -0.39 -1.13
N VAL A 153 -22.12 -0.36 -2.25
CA VAL A 153 -23.37 -1.11 -2.43
C VAL A 153 -23.05 -2.54 -2.86
N ILE A 154 -23.53 -3.52 -2.10
CA ILE A 154 -23.38 -4.94 -2.43
C ILE A 154 -24.52 -5.41 -3.31
N LYS A 155 -25.76 -5.12 -2.88
CA LYS A 155 -26.97 -5.65 -3.51
C LYS A 155 -28.19 -4.76 -3.22
N LYS A 156 -29.14 -4.75 -4.16
CA LYS A 156 -30.46 -4.15 -3.95
C LYS A 156 -31.50 -5.28 -3.87
N VAL A 157 -32.21 -5.35 -2.76
CA VAL A 157 -33.28 -6.35 -2.52
C VAL A 157 -34.53 -5.62 -2.14
N ASN A 158 -35.61 -5.79 -2.94
CA ASN A 158 -36.95 -5.20 -2.67
C ASN A 158 -36.88 -3.73 -2.24
N GLU A 159 -36.23 -2.88 -3.06
CA GLU A 159 -35.99 -1.45 -2.82
C GLU A 159 -35.04 -1.11 -1.68
N ARG A 160 -34.60 -2.08 -0.89
CA ARG A 160 -33.56 -1.88 0.13
C ARG A 160 -32.20 -2.05 -0.48
N ILE A 161 -31.34 -1.05 -0.27
CA ILE A 161 -29.92 -1.09 -0.67
C ILE A 161 -29.12 -1.65 0.52
N ILE A 162 -28.38 -2.73 0.27
CA ILE A 162 -27.48 -3.34 1.25
C ILE A 162 -26.05 -2.87 0.95
N LYS A 163 -25.43 -2.25 1.93
CA LYS A 163 -24.05 -1.72 1.86
C LYS A 163 -23.10 -2.55 2.73
N ILE A 164 -21.79 -2.37 2.52
CA ILE A 164 -20.77 -3.04 3.33
C ILE A 164 -20.99 -2.79 4.84
N LYS A 165 -21.27 -1.57 5.25
CA LYS A 165 -21.52 -1.23 6.68
C LYS A 165 -22.69 -2.00 7.31
N ASP A 166 -23.67 -2.44 6.52
CA ASP A 166 -24.82 -3.18 7.02
C ASP A 166 -24.46 -4.60 7.44
N ILE A 167 -23.37 -5.15 6.90
CA ILE A 167 -22.93 -6.53 7.11
C ILE A 167 -21.53 -6.66 7.72
N ALA A 168 -20.75 -5.59 7.73
CA ALA A 168 -19.35 -5.61 8.15
C ALA A 168 -18.97 -4.38 8.98
N THR A 169 -17.92 -4.54 9.76
CA THR A 169 -17.17 -3.43 10.37
C THR A 169 -15.96 -3.15 9.49
N VAL A 170 -15.79 -1.89 9.09
CA VAL A 170 -14.67 -1.45 8.26
C VAL A 170 -13.78 -0.53 9.08
N GLN A 171 -12.52 -0.88 9.20
CA GLN A 171 -11.57 -0.11 9.99
C GLN A 171 -10.17 -0.10 9.38
N ARG A 172 -9.43 0.97 9.61
CA ARG A 172 -8.01 1.05 9.27
C ARG A 172 -7.20 0.44 10.41
N ILE A 173 -6.35 -0.50 10.06
CA ILE A 173 -5.46 -1.20 11.01
C ILE A 173 -4.03 -1.19 10.49
N TRP A 174 -3.09 -1.44 11.38
CA TRP A 174 -1.72 -1.74 10.98
C TRP A 174 -1.61 -3.21 10.56
N GLN A 175 -0.85 -3.45 9.50
CA GLN A 175 -0.51 -4.81 9.08
C GLN A 175 0.17 -5.56 10.22
N ASP A 176 -0.26 -6.80 10.45
CA ASP A 176 0.30 -7.66 11.50
C ASP A 176 1.64 -8.29 11.05
N ILE A 177 2.65 -7.45 10.92
CA ILE A 177 4.02 -7.86 10.64
C ILE A 177 4.98 -7.23 11.66
N PRO A 178 6.10 -7.89 12.00
CA PRO A 178 7.06 -7.39 12.99
C PRO A 178 7.96 -6.29 12.41
N ASN A 179 7.37 -5.25 11.83
CA ASN A 179 8.09 -4.13 11.24
C ASN A 179 7.98 -2.86 12.11
N ARG A 180 8.24 -3.02 13.41
CA ARG A 180 8.25 -1.90 14.37
C ARG A 180 9.65 -1.70 14.90
N LYS A 181 10.03 -0.44 15.07
CA LYS A 181 11.31 -0.07 15.69
C LYS A 181 11.07 0.59 17.04
N PHE A 182 12.01 0.35 17.94
CA PHE A 182 11.97 0.89 19.30
C PHE A 182 13.33 1.48 19.63
N TYR A 183 13.32 2.58 20.35
CA TYR A 183 14.48 3.16 20.99
C TYR A 183 14.21 3.25 22.50
N ASN A 184 15.02 2.58 23.31
CA ASN A 184 14.80 2.46 24.76
C ASN A 184 13.39 2.00 25.12
N ASN A 185 12.87 0.98 24.44
CA ASN A 185 11.50 0.46 24.60
C ASN A 185 10.37 1.44 24.23
N ILE A 186 10.67 2.60 23.69
CA ILE A 186 9.69 3.58 23.20
C ILE A 186 9.56 3.38 21.69
N PRO A 187 8.33 3.31 21.13
CA PRO A 187 8.14 3.21 19.69
C PRO A 187 8.84 4.36 18.96
N GLY A 188 9.47 4.04 17.84
CA GLY A 188 10.22 5.02 17.05
C GLY A 188 10.14 4.75 15.55
N VAL A 189 10.38 5.79 14.80
CA VAL A 189 10.41 5.80 13.34
C VAL A 189 11.79 6.30 12.91
N VAL A 190 12.40 5.63 11.93
CA VAL A 190 13.70 6.01 11.39
C VAL A 190 13.49 6.68 10.04
N ILE A 191 14.11 7.82 9.87
CA ILE A 191 14.14 8.61 8.65
C ILE A 191 15.55 8.52 8.09
N ASN A 192 15.66 8.01 6.86
CA ASN A 192 16.93 7.91 6.12
C ASN A 192 16.86 8.86 4.94
N VAL A 193 17.83 9.74 4.86
CA VAL A 193 17.99 10.75 3.82
C VAL A 193 19.11 10.33 2.90
N PHE A 194 18.88 10.46 1.60
CA PHE A 194 19.83 10.09 0.55
C PHE A 194 20.00 11.25 -0.42
N ASN A 195 21.20 11.35 -0.96
CA ASN A 195 21.52 12.18 -2.11
C ASN A 195 22.01 11.33 -3.28
N THR A 196 22.04 11.89 -4.47
CA THR A 196 22.69 11.30 -5.64
C THR A 196 24.11 11.88 -5.81
N ASN A 197 24.95 11.22 -6.60
CA ASN A 197 26.31 11.71 -6.91
C ASN A 197 26.33 13.06 -7.67
N SER A 198 25.19 13.52 -8.19
CA SER A 198 25.06 14.79 -8.89
C SER A 198 24.66 15.96 -7.97
N GLU A 199 24.42 15.69 -6.70
CA GLU A 199 23.99 16.67 -5.70
C GLU A 199 25.12 16.85 -4.70
N ASP A 200 26.01 17.82 -4.94
CA ASP A 200 27.03 18.32 -4.03
C ASP A 200 26.57 19.63 -3.38
#